data_226b0e6921c3305bd5d1ecd60d7b49be
#
_entry.id   226b0e6921c3305bd5d1ecd60d7b49be
#
_cell.length_a   1.000
_cell.length_b   1.000
_cell.length_c   1.000
_cell.angle_alpha   90.00
_cell.angle_beta   90.00
_cell.angle_gamma   90.00
#
_symmetry.space_group_name_H-M   'P 1'
#
loop_
_entity.id
_entity.type
_entity.pdbx_description
1 polymer ?
#
loop_
_entity_poly.entity_id
_entity_poly.type
_entity_poly.pdbx_seq_one_letter_code
_entity_poly.pdbx_strand_id
1 'polypeptide(L)'
;MEEDKTASKPLKDLSLKVAEAIQDDAGKGIVRIDSNFMRDIDVRPGDVIEIKGQRSTVAIVDRAYPGDIGLNIIRMDGLVRRNAKAGISEHVIVKPADVKEAKKVVIAPAKAGVMIRAPPELFKQGLMGRAVVKGDIVSMGGARRRRTSMPGNLFDEVSSILPDEILNFGFGELKFIVVSVMPKQAVVIKEGTEVQYQPE
;
A
#
# COMPACT_ATOMS: atom_id res chain seq x y z
N MET A 1 -19.11 42.74 -7.08
CA MET A 1 -18.73 41.39 -7.51
C MET A 1 -17.29 41.19 -7.10
N GLU A 2 -17.10 40.77 -5.84
CA GLU A 2 -15.78 40.40 -5.31
C GLU A 2 -15.53 38.94 -5.62
N GLU A 3 -14.52 38.68 -6.44
CA GLU A 3 -14.01 37.33 -6.68
C GLU A 3 -13.24 36.90 -5.43
N ASP A 4 -13.82 35.96 -4.70
CA ASP A 4 -13.19 35.29 -3.56
C ASP A 4 -12.08 34.38 -4.10
N LYS A 5 -10.88 34.94 -4.24
CA LYS A 5 -9.65 34.15 -4.46
C LYS A 5 -9.25 33.52 -3.15
N THR A 6 -9.81 32.33 -2.88
CA THR A 6 -9.28 31.44 -1.84
C THR A 6 -7.90 30.97 -2.31
N ALA A 7 -6.87 31.76 -2.00
CA ALA A 7 -5.48 31.37 -2.21
C ALA A 7 -5.21 30.13 -1.34
N SER A 8 -5.12 28.97 -1.96
CA SER A 8 -4.70 27.75 -1.30
C SER A 8 -3.30 27.99 -0.72
N LYS A 9 -3.22 27.98 0.62
CA LYS A 9 -1.96 28.03 1.36
C LYS A 9 -1.05 26.94 0.80
N PRO A 10 0.22 27.25 0.43
CA PRO A 10 1.10 26.19 -0.08
C PRO A 10 1.21 25.11 0.99
N LEU A 11 0.83 23.87 0.63
CA LEU A 11 0.94 22.70 1.49
C LEU A 11 2.40 22.55 1.89
N LYS A 12 2.69 22.67 3.18
CA LYS A 12 4.06 22.53 3.70
C LYS A 12 4.48 21.07 3.51
N ASP A 13 5.61 20.87 2.88
CA ASP A 13 6.28 19.57 2.89
C ASP A 13 6.54 19.16 4.34
N LEU A 14 5.98 18.05 4.76
CA LEU A 14 6.11 17.52 6.11
C LEU A 14 7.27 16.54 6.17
N SER A 15 8.30 16.84 6.94
CA SER A 15 9.43 15.95 7.16
C SER A 15 9.22 15.11 8.42
N LEU A 16 9.18 13.80 8.29
CA LEU A 16 8.98 12.86 9.39
C LEU A 16 10.08 11.81 9.45
N LYS A 17 10.44 11.42 10.66
CA LYS A 17 11.40 10.36 10.92
C LYS A 17 10.73 8.99 10.79
N VAL A 18 11.37 8.09 10.06
CA VAL A 18 10.85 6.73 9.83
C VAL A 18 10.98 5.88 11.08
N ALA A 19 9.87 5.27 11.48
CA ALA A 19 9.79 4.25 12.53
C ALA A 19 9.16 2.96 11.98
N GLU A 20 9.45 1.83 12.61
CA GLU A 20 8.89 0.53 12.23
C GLU A 20 7.39 0.50 12.47
N ALA A 21 6.63 -0.09 11.54
CA ALA A 21 5.22 -0.39 11.75
C ALA A 21 5.05 -1.47 12.82
N ILE A 22 3.90 -1.47 13.49
CA ILE A 22 3.53 -2.60 14.32
C ILE A 22 3.06 -3.76 13.42
N GLN A 23 3.07 -4.96 13.97
CA GLN A 23 2.80 -6.20 13.23
C GLN A 23 1.43 -6.18 12.50
N ASP A 24 0.41 -5.55 13.10
CA ASP A 24 -0.93 -5.50 12.52
C ASP A 24 -1.03 -4.68 11.22
N ASP A 25 -0.11 -3.75 10.99
CA ASP A 25 -0.07 -2.92 9.78
C ASP A 25 0.88 -3.49 8.70
N ALA A 26 1.71 -4.47 9.06
CA ALA A 26 2.69 -5.05 8.15
C ALA A 26 2.03 -5.66 6.90
N GLY A 27 2.58 -5.34 5.74
CA GLY A 27 2.11 -5.83 4.45
C GLY A 27 0.81 -5.22 3.94
N LYS A 28 0.20 -4.26 4.65
CA LYS A 28 -1.09 -3.67 4.25
C LYS A 28 -0.98 -2.39 3.40
N GLY A 29 0.22 -1.81 3.28
CA GLY A 29 0.41 -0.51 2.60
C GLY A 29 -0.21 0.65 3.39
N ILE A 30 -0.25 0.52 4.72
CA ILE A 30 -0.75 1.54 5.65
C ILE A 30 0.43 2.15 6.37
N VAL A 31 0.39 3.45 6.55
CA VAL A 31 1.34 4.20 7.38
C VAL A 31 0.59 5.03 8.42
N ARG A 32 1.24 5.30 9.55
CA ARG A 32 0.62 6.04 10.65
C ARG A 32 1.41 7.29 10.99
N ILE A 33 0.69 8.40 11.09
CA ILE A 33 1.22 9.70 11.50
C ILE A 33 0.28 10.36 12.50
N ASP A 34 0.79 11.31 13.30
CA ASP A 34 -0.02 12.08 14.23
C ASP A 34 -1.12 12.87 13.49
N SER A 35 -2.30 12.91 14.09
CA SER A 35 -3.46 13.62 13.53
C SER A 35 -3.23 15.12 13.34
N ASN A 36 -2.31 15.73 14.08
CA ASN A 36 -1.91 17.13 13.87
C ASN A 36 -1.23 17.28 12.51
N PHE A 37 -0.28 16.38 12.18
CA PHE A 37 0.39 16.37 10.89
C PHE A 37 -0.56 16.07 9.73
N MET A 38 -1.56 15.19 9.95
CA MET A 38 -2.59 14.96 8.95
C MET A 38 -3.36 16.27 8.63
N ARG A 39 -3.67 17.06 9.64
CA ARG A 39 -4.32 18.37 9.46
C ARG A 39 -3.41 19.38 8.76
N ASP A 40 -2.11 19.37 9.08
CA ASP A 40 -1.15 20.29 8.48
C ASP A 40 -1.00 20.10 6.96
N ILE A 41 -1.20 18.86 6.48
CA ILE A 41 -1.17 18.52 5.06
C ILE A 41 -2.57 18.25 4.46
N ASP A 42 -3.63 18.57 5.19
CA ASP A 42 -5.03 18.44 4.78
C ASP A 42 -5.41 17.03 4.28
N VAL A 43 -5.04 16.01 5.06
CA VAL A 43 -5.43 14.61 4.82
C VAL A 43 -6.21 14.02 6.00
N ARG A 44 -7.01 12.99 5.73
CA ARG A 44 -7.82 12.25 6.70
C ARG A 44 -7.40 10.78 6.72
N PRO A 45 -7.72 10.04 7.80
CA PRO A 45 -7.55 8.60 7.81
C PRO A 45 -8.24 7.93 6.62
N GLY A 46 -7.48 7.09 5.89
CA GLY A 46 -7.95 6.46 4.66
C GLY A 46 -7.53 7.17 3.37
N ASP A 47 -7.07 8.41 3.44
CA ASP A 47 -6.52 9.10 2.28
C ASP A 47 -5.16 8.51 1.87
N VAL A 48 -4.76 8.81 0.65
CA VAL A 48 -3.45 8.40 0.14
C VAL A 48 -2.46 9.55 0.24
N ILE A 49 -1.29 9.25 0.78
CA ILE A 49 -0.16 10.18 0.84
C ILE A 49 1.00 9.70 -0.01
N GLU A 50 1.74 10.65 -0.57
CA GLU A 50 3.04 10.39 -1.18
C GLU A 50 4.12 10.46 -0.10
N ILE A 51 5.01 9.49 -0.14
CA ILE A 51 6.17 9.36 0.75
C ILE A 51 7.42 9.42 -0.13
N LYS A 52 8.21 10.45 0.04
CA LYS A 52 9.44 10.66 -0.71
C LYS A 52 10.67 10.45 0.18
N GLY A 53 11.31 9.31 0.00
CA GLY A 53 12.67 9.03 0.44
C GLY A 53 13.64 9.26 -0.73
N GLN A 54 14.52 8.30 -1.00
CA GLN A 54 15.33 8.31 -2.24
C GLN A 54 14.46 7.99 -3.47
N ARG A 55 13.31 7.34 -3.27
CA ARG A 55 12.27 7.08 -4.26
C ARG A 55 10.91 7.51 -3.69
N SER A 56 10.02 7.99 -4.56
CA SER A 56 8.63 8.26 -4.16
C SER A 56 7.78 7.00 -4.26
N THR A 57 6.96 6.77 -3.25
CA THR A 57 5.89 5.77 -3.23
C THR A 57 4.64 6.35 -2.59
N VAL A 58 3.58 5.57 -2.52
CA VAL A 58 2.32 5.98 -1.90
C VAL A 58 1.86 4.96 -0.87
N ALA A 59 1.11 5.42 0.12
CA ALA A 59 0.49 4.57 1.12
C ALA A 59 -0.81 5.19 1.62
N ILE A 60 -1.67 4.37 2.22
CA ILE A 60 -2.86 4.85 2.92
C ILE A 60 -2.44 5.33 4.30
N VAL A 61 -2.85 6.55 4.65
CA VAL A 61 -2.53 7.12 5.95
C VAL A 61 -3.60 6.77 6.99
N ASP A 62 -3.17 6.45 8.19
CA ASP A 62 -4.03 6.28 9.36
C ASP A 62 -3.42 6.98 10.59
N ARG A 63 -4.21 7.09 11.64
CA ARG A 63 -3.84 7.81 12.88
C ARG A 63 -2.71 7.09 13.62
N ALA A 64 -1.83 7.87 14.20
CA ALA A 64 -0.81 7.37 15.13
C ALA A 64 -1.44 6.59 16.30
N TYR A 65 -0.69 5.65 16.83
CA TYR A 65 -1.04 5.01 18.09
C TYR A 65 -0.93 5.99 19.25
N PRO A 66 -1.64 5.77 20.37
CA PRO A 66 -1.62 6.68 21.51
C PRO A 66 -0.20 7.01 22.01
N GLY A 67 0.72 6.06 22.00
CA GLY A 67 2.10 6.25 22.42
C GLY A 67 2.97 7.08 21.45
N ASP A 68 2.48 7.33 20.25
CA ASP A 68 3.21 8.08 19.20
C ASP A 68 2.69 9.51 19.04
N ILE A 69 1.65 9.90 19.78
CA ILE A 69 1.07 11.24 19.70
C ILE A 69 2.11 12.27 20.12
N GLY A 70 2.29 13.30 19.32
CA GLY A 70 3.28 14.36 19.53
C GLY A 70 4.68 14.03 19.05
N LEU A 71 4.94 12.82 18.55
CA LEU A 71 6.21 12.45 17.95
C LEU A 71 6.24 12.76 16.44
N ASN A 72 7.36 13.33 15.98
CA ASN A 72 7.58 13.63 14.57
C ASN A 72 8.01 12.37 13.78
N ILE A 73 7.18 11.32 13.82
CA ILE A 73 7.47 10.05 13.18
C ILE A 73 6.38 9.63 12.18
N ILE A 74 6.78 8.80 11.24
CA ILE A 74 5.91 8.00 10.38
C ILE A 74 6.22 6.53 10.59
N ARG A 75 5.23 5.75 11.04
CA ARG A 75 5.38 4.30 11.10
C ARG A 75 5.05 3.68 9.75
N MET A 76 6.00 2.94 9.21
CA MET A 76 5.84 2.21 7.95
C MET A 76 6.55 0.87 8.00
N ASP A 77 5.97 -0.12 7.34
CA ASP A 77 6.53 -1.48 7.28
C ASP A 77 7.73 -1.57 6.32
N GLY A 78 8.38 -2.74 6.33
CA GLY A 78 9.56 -2.99 5.51
C GLY A 78 9.31 -2.88 4.00
N LEU A 79 8.07 -3.14 3.52
CA LEU A 79 7.73 -3.00 2.10
C LEU A 79 7.62 -1.53 1.70
N VAL A 80 6.89 -0.73 2.48
CA VAL A 80 6.76 0.72 2.22
C VAL A 80 8.13 1.39 2.34
N ARG A 81 8.95 1.03 3.34
CA ARG A 81 10.33 1.54 3.46
C ARG A 81 11.17 1.19 2.24
N ARG A 82 11.08 -0.05 1.76
CA ARG A 82 11.79 -0.51 0.55
C ARG A 82 11.32 0.27 -0.68
N ASN A 83 10.02 0.49 -0.82
CA ASN A 83 9.44 1.25 -1.92
C ASN A 83 9.87 2.72 -1.90
N ALA A 84 9.96 3.34 -0.73
CA ALA A 84 10.47 4.69 -0.55
C ALA A 84 12.00 4.78 -0.61
N LYS A 85 12.71 3.65 -0.53
CA LYS A 85 14.16 3.57 -0.31
C LYS A 85 14.58 4.43 0.88
N ALA A 86 13.95 4.17 2.04
CA ALA A 86 14.20 4.86 3.29
C ALA A 86 14.41 3.85 4.42
N GLY A 87 15.46 4.03 5.20
CA GLY A 87 15.78 3.24 6.37
C GLY A 87 15.07 3.73 7.63
N ILE A 88 15.06 2.89 8.68
CA ILE A 88 14.62 3.30 10.03
C ILE A 88 15.50 4.47 10.49
N SER A 89 14.89 5.44 11.15
CA SER A 89 15.51 6.68 11.63
C SER A 89 15.91 7.69 10.56
N GLU A 90 15.77 7.37 9.28
CA GLU A 90 15.90 8.35 8.20
C GLU A 90 14.66 9.26 8.15
N HIS A 91 14.77 10.38 7.46
CA HIS A 91 13.67 11.30 7.26
C HIS A 91 13.10 11.15 5.84
N VAL A 92 11.79 11.22 5.75
CA VAL A 92 11.05 11.24 4.49
C VAL A 92 10.16 12.47 4.42
N ILE A 93 9.90 12.94 3.20
CA ILE A 93 8.94 14.01 2.96
C ILE A 93 7.58 13.39 2.66
N VAL A 94 6.56 13.91 3.33
CA VAL A 94 5.18 13.44 3.23
C VAL A 94 4.29 14.57 2.72
N LYS A 95 3.44 14.27 1.76
CA LYS A 95 2.45 15.19 1.20
C LYS A 95 1.21 14.44 0.72
N PRO A 96 0.07 15.12 0.50
CA PRO A 96 -1.09 14.51 -0.14
C PRO A 96 -0.71 13.94 -1.52
N ALA A 97 -1.23 12.78 -1.86
CA ALA A 97 -1.02 12.19 -3.18
C ALA A 97 -2.16 12.59 -4.13
N ASP A 98 -1.81 12.97 -5.37
CA ASP A 98 -2.78 12.98 -6.46
C ASP A 98 -2.96 11.55 -6.96
N VAL A 99 -4.08 10.93 -6.56
CA VAL A 99 -4.35 9.52 -6.81
C VAL A 99 -5.64 9.36 -7.61
N LYS A 100 -5.63 8.43 -8.58
CA LYS A 100 -6.81 8.04 -9.36
C LYS A 100 -7.15 6.57 -9.11
N GLU A 101 -8.37 6.20 -9.44
CA GLU A 101 -8.76 4.80 -9.49
C GLU A 101 -8.00 4.10 -10.63
N ALA A 102 -7.41 2.95 -10.31
CA ALA A 102 -6.71 2.16 -11.30
C ALA A 102 -7.70 1.56 -12.29
N LYS A 103 -7.45 1.77 -13.59
CA LYS A 103 -8.14 1.02 -14.65
C LYS A 103 -7.49 -0.35 -14.84
N LYS A 104 -6.16 -0.38 -14.83
CA LYS A 104 -5.37 -1.59 -14.98
C LYS A 104 -4.10 -1.53 -14.16
N VAL A 105 -3.76 -2.66 -13.54
CA VAL A 105 -2.49 -2.87 -12.83
C VAL A 105 -1.89 -4.19 -13.31
N VAL A 106 -0.63 -4.15 -13.72
CA VAL A 106 0.12 -5.35 -14.09
C VAL A 106 1.12 -5.65 -13.00
N ILE A 107 1.12 -6.87 -12.50
CA ILE A 107 2.03 -7.36 -11.48
C ILE A 107 2.85 -8.54 -11.99
N ALA A 108 4.05 -8.71 -11.46
CA ALA A 108 4.93 -9.85 -11.68
C ALA A 108 5.50 -10.34 -10.34
N PRO A 109 5.99 -11.58 -10.25
CA PRO A 109 6.68 -12.04 -9.05
C PRO A 109 7.86 -11.12 -8.73
N ALA A 110 8.03 -10.77 -7.45
CA ALA A 110 9.20 -9.98 -7.03
C ALA A 110 10.50 -10.80 -6.96
N LYS A 111 10.40 -12.13 -7.09
CA LYS A 111 11.54 -13.07 -7.11
C LYS A 111 11.50 -13.86 -8.41
N ALA A 112 12.61 -13.88 -9.12
CA ALA A 112 12.77 -14.67 -10.34
C ALA A 112 12.57 -16.18 -10.08
N GLY A 113 12.02 -16.88 -11.07
CA GLY A 113 11.79 -18.32 -11.00
C GLY A 113 10.57 -18.76 -10.17
N VAL A 114 9.79 -17.80 -9.65
CA VAL A 114 8.52 -18.10 -8.98
C VAL A 114 7.39 -17.97 -10.00
N MET A 115 6.73 -19.09 -10.32
CA MET A 115 5.56 -19.10 -11.17
C MET A 115 4.33 -19.40 -10.31
N ILE A 116 3.39 -18.49 -10.28
CA ILE A 116 2.14 -18.64 -9.51
C ILE A 116 1.01 -18.83 -10.52
N ARG A 117 0.33 -19.97 -10.42
CA ARG A 117 -0.89 -20.24 -11.19
C ARG A 117 -2.09 -19.99 -10.31
N ALA A 118 -2.72 -18.83 -10.49
CA ALA A 118 -3.92 -18.47 -9.75
C ALA A 118 -4.87 -17.67 -10.66
N PRO A 119 -6.18 -17.72 -10.41
CA PRO A 119 -7.14 -16.87 -11.13
C PRO A 119 -6.82 -15.39 -10.92
N PRO A 120 -7.01 -14.51 -11.96
CA PRO A 120 -6.78 -13.08 -11.84
C PRO A 120 -7.54 -12.43 -10.68
N GLU A 121 -8.70 -12.93 -10.36
CA GLU A 121 -9.57 -12.46 -9.27
C GLU A 121 -8.89 -12.59 -7.90
N LEU A 122 -8.06 -13.60 -7.70
CA LEU A 122 -7.34 -13.80 -6.45
C LEU A 122 -6.30 -12.69 -6.23
N PHE A 123 -5.55 -12.34 -7.28
CA PHE A 123 -4.60 -11.22 -7.23
C PHE A 123 -5.31 -9.90 -6.97
N LYS A 124 -6.44 -9.66 -7.64
CA LYS A 124 -7.26 -8.48 -7.43
C LYS A 124 -7.75 -8.38 -5.99
N GLN A 125 -8.30 -9.46 -5.43
CA GLN A 125 -8.77 -9.49 -4.04
C GLN A 125 -7.64 -9.24 -3.04
N GLY A 126 -6.46 -9.81 -3.27
CA GLY A 126 -5.29 -9.61 -2.41
C GLY A 126 -4.72 -8.19 -2.42
N LEU A 127 -5.00 -7.43 -3.49
CA LEU A 127 -4.53 -6.06 -3.68
C LEU A 127 -5.63 -5.00 -3.53
N MET A 128 -6.87 -5.43 -3.26
CA MET A 128 -8.01 -4.52 -3.13
C MET A 128 -7.75 -3.43 -2.09
N GLY A 129 -8.05 -2.18 -2.45
CA GLY A 129 -7.86 -1.01 -1.60
C GLY A 129 -6.41 -0.51 -1.50
N ARG A 130 -5.44 -1.17 -2.13
CA ARG A 130 -4.04 -0.72 -2.13
C ARG A 130 -3.84 0.51 -3.00
N ALA A 131 -3.05 1.45 -2.48
CA ALA A 131 -2.47 2.52 -3.26
C ALA A 131 -1.09 2.08 -3.76
N VAL A 132 -0.80 2.27 -5.04
CA VAL A 132 0.46 1.82 -5.66
C VAL A 132 0.93 2.78 -6.76
N VAL A 133 2.22 2.76 -6.99
CA VAL A 133 2.87 3.33 -8.18
C VAL A 133 3.68 2.24 -8.90
N LYS A 134 4.00 2.47 -10.16
CA LYS A 134 4.91 1.58 -10.90
C LYS A 134 6.21 1.35 -10.15
N GLY A 135 6.65 0.11 -10.04
CA GLY A 135 7.89 -0.31 -9.38
C GLY A 135 7.74 -0.58 -7.88
N ASP A 136 6.55 -0.41 -7.30
CA ASP A 136 6.31 -0.81 -5.91
C ASP A 136 6.32 -2.32 -5.76
N ILE A 137 6.80 -2.76 -4.60
CA ILE A 137 6.68 -4.14 -4.16
C ILE A 137 5.52 -4.21 -3.18
N VAL A 138 4.61 -5.14 -3.45
CA VAL A 138 3.42 -5.39 -2.64
C VAL A 138 3.36 -6.85 -2.22
N SER A 139 2.71 -7.13 -1.08
CA SER A 139 2.39 -8.49 -0.65
C SER A 139 0.90 -8.72 -0.72
N MET A 140 0.48 -9.93 -1.00
CA MET A 140 -0.94 -10.28 -1.07
C MET A 140 -1.57 -10.64 0.28
N GLY A 141 -0.79 -10.78 1.33
CA GLY A 141 -1.25 -11.34 2.60
C GLY A 141 -1.44 -10.36 3.75
N GLY A 142 -1.49 -9.05 3.51
CA GLY A 142 -1.62 -8.03 4.55
C GLY A 142 -2.96 -7.98 5.29
N ALA A 143 -3.93 -8.80 4.93
CA ALA A 143 -5.14 -9.00 5.69
C ALA A 143 -5.10 -10.39 6.33
N ARG A 144 -4.58 -10.50 7.56
CA ARG A 144 -5.16 -11.49 8.46
C ARG A 144 -6.63 -11.10 8.60
N ARG A 145 -7.48 -11.63 7.71
CA ARG A 145 -8.90 -11.64 7.95
C ARG A 145 -9.10 -12.23 9.33
N ARG A 146 -9.67 -11.48 10.27
CA ARG A 146 -10.48 -12.08 11.32
C ARG A 146 -11.23 -13.23 10.65
N ARG A 147 -11.15 -14.41 11.22
CA ARG A 147 -11.96 -15.57 10.86
C ARG A 147 -13.44 -15.16 10.81
N THR A 148 -13.83 -14.58 9.70
CA THR A 148 -15.22 -14.43 9.32
C THR A 148 -15.37 -15.41 8.18
N SER A 149 -15.98 -16.54 8.49
CA SER A 149 -16.40 -17.64 7.64
C SER A 149 -16.40 -17.30 6.15
N MET A 150 -15.31 -17.66 5.46
CA MET A 150 -15.44 -18.00 4.03
C MET A 150 -16.33 -19.26 3.96
N PRO A 151 -17.30 -19.34 3.06
CA PRO A 151 -17.95 -20.60 2.75
C PRO A 151 -16.87 -21.64 2.43
N GLY A 152 -16.90 -22.81 3.09
CA GLY A 152 -15.84 -23.82 3.05
C GLY A 152 -15.40 -24.23 1.65
N ASN A 153 -16.25 -24.07 0.67
CA ASN A 153 -16.00 -24.45 -0.74
C ASN A 153 -14.93 -23.60 -1.43
N LEU A 154 -14.75 -22.32 -1.06
CA LEU A 154 -13.77 -21.45 -1.72
C LEU A 154 -12.34 -21.72 -1.20
N PHE A 155 -12.21 -22.12 0.06
CA PHE A 155 -10.92 -22.48 0.64
C PHE A 155 -10.39 -23.80 0.06
N ASP A 156 -11.27 -24.78 -0.12
CA ASP A 156 -10.92 -26.08 -0.70
C ASP A 156 -10.56 -25.96 -2.20
N GLU A 157 -11.26 -25.08 -2.93
CA GLU A 157 -10.98 -24.83 -4.35
C GLU A 157 -9.65 -24.10 -4.55
N VAL A 158 -9.34 -23.11 -3.69
CA VAL A 158 -8.06 -22.39 -3.71
C VAL A 158 -6.90 -23.28 -3.23
N SER A 159 -7.13 -24.13 -2.22
CA SER A 159 -6.08 -25.03 -1.72
C SER A 159 -5.71 -26.13 -2.71
N SER A 160 -6.63 -26.55 -3.57
CA SER A 160 -6.35 -27.55 -4.60
C SER A 160 -5.54 -27.04 -5.80
N ILE A 161 -5.47 -25.73 -5.98
CA ILE A 161 -4.80 -25.08 -7.13
C ILE A 161 -3.39 -24.58 -6.76
N LEU A 162 -3.11 -24.40 -5.47
CA LEU A 162 -1.85 -23.84 -4.99
C LEU A 162 -0.85 -24.96 -4.66
N PRO A 163 0.43 -24.81 -5.02
CA PRO A 163 1.48 -25.70 -4.55
C PRO A 163 1.54 -25.73 -3.01
N ASP A 164 1.80 -26.91 -2.44
CA ASP A 164 1.91 -27.15 -1.00
C ASP A 164 2.89 -26.18 -0.31
N GLU A 165 3.91 -25.72 -1.01
CA GLU A 165 4.87 -24.72 -0.55
C GLU A 165 4.21 -23.36 -0.25
N ILE A 166 3.19 -22.97 -1.02
CA ILE A 166 2.45 -21.72 -0.84
C ILE A 166 1.44 -21.83 0.30
N LEU A 167 0.85 -23.01 0.48
CA LEU A 167 -0.07 -23.29 1.59
C LEU A 167 0.66 -23.28 2.94
N ASN A 168 1.90 -23.73 2.98
CA ASN A 168 2.73 -23.79 4.18
C ASN A 168 3.32 -22.42 4.57
N PHE A 169 3.62 -21.55 3.60
CA PHE A 169 4.21 -20.20 3.87
C PHE A 169 3.16 -19.11 4.04
N GLY A 170 1.92 -19.35 3.66
CA GLY A 170 0.83 -18.36 3.68
C GLY A 170 0.97 -17.27 2.62
N PHE A 171 -0.15 -16.75 2.15
CA PHE A 171 -0.21 -15.68 1.12
C PHE A 171 0.54 -14.40 1.50
N GLY A 172 0.85 -14.19 2.80
CA GLY A 172 1.55 -13.01 3.30
C GLY A 172 3.01 -12.88 2.87
N GLU A 173 3.62 -13.95 2.40
CA GLU A 173 5.01 -13.95 1.95
C GLU A 173 5.17 -13.77 0.44
N LEU A 174 4.09 -13.91 -0.32
CA LEU A 174 4.12 -13.69 -1.75
C LEU A 174 4.24 -12.20 -2.06
N LYS A 175 5.39 -11.84 -2.63
CA LYS A 175 5.70 -10.46 -3.02
C LYS A 175 5.64 -10.32 -4.53
N PHE A 176 5.02 -9.24 -4.97
CA PHE A 176 4.89 -8.87 -6.38
C PHE A 176 5.45 -7.49 -6.61
N ILE A 177 6.03 -7.29 -7.79
CA ILE A 177 6.38 -5.97 -8.27
C ILE A 177 5.26 -5.43 -9.16
N VAL A 178 4.91 -4.17 -8.99
CA VAL A 178 3.98 -3.45 -9.87
C VAL A 178 4.73 -3.05 -11.13
N VAL A 179 4.50 -3.77 -12.21
CA VAL A 179 5.18 -3.56 -13.51
C VAL A 179 4.65 -2.33 -14.22
N SER A 180 3.33 -2.15 -14.19
CA SER A 180 2.68 -0.97 -14.78
C SER A 180 1.35 -0.68 -14.12
N VAL A 181 0.94 0.57 -14.21
CA VAL A 181 -0.36 1.08 -13.76
C VAL A 181 -0.99 1.95 -14.84
N MET A 182 -2.31 1.97 -14.91
CA MET A 182 -3.08 2.84 -15.79
C MET A 182 -4.18 3.53 -14.97
N PRO A 183 -4.22 4.87 -14.94
CA PRO A 183 -3.32 5.84 -15.58
C PRO A 183 -1.88 5.79 -15.03
N LYS A 184 -0.91 6.38 -15.76
CA LYS A 184 0.52 6.38 -15.38
C LYS A 184 0.83 7.40 -14.28
N GLN A 185 0.21 7.21 -13.12
CA GLN A 185 0.41 7.99 -11.89
C GLN A 185 0.13 7.11 -10.67
N ALA A 186 0.09 7.67 -9.47
CA ALA A 186 -0.39 6.96 -8.30
C ALA A 186 -1.86 6.54 -8.47
N VAL A 187 -2.15 5.28 -8.15
CA VAL A 187 -3.51 4.72 -8.32
C VAL A 187 -3.93 3.94 -7.08
N VAL A 188 -5.25 3.85 -6.87
CA VAL A 188 -5.87 2.92 -5.90
C VAL A 188 -6.56 1.80 -6.64
N ILE A 189 -6.35 0.58 -6.20
CA ILE A 189 -6.97 -0.63 -6.75
C ILE A 189 -8.36 -0.77 -6.15
N LYS A 190 -9.37 -0.77 -7.00
CA LYS A 190 -10.79 -0.90 -6.63
C LYS A 190 -11.49 -2.02 -7.39
N GLU A 191 -12.80 -2.17 -7.13
CA GLU A 191 -13.63 -3.20 -7.76
C GLU A 191 -13.55 -3.19 -9.30
N GLY A 192 -13.55 -2.00 -9.92
CA GLY A 192 -13.46 -1.82 -11.37
C GLY A 192 -12.06 -2.02 -11.98
N THR A 193 -11.03 -2.26 -11.16
CA THR A 193 -9.65 -2.41 -11.64
C THR A 193 -9.42 -3.78 -12.28
N GLU A 194 -8.85 -3.80 -13.48
CA GLU A 194 -8.28 -5.01 -14.07
C GLU A 194 -6.90 -5.28 -13.46
N VAL A 195 -6.70 -6.42 -12.81
CA VAL A 195 -5.39 -6.86 -12.33
C VAL A 195 -4.89 -7.98 -13.22
N GLN A 196 -3.74 -7.76 -13.84
CA GLN A 196 -3.10 -8.74 -14.71
C GLN A 196 -1.81 -9.23 -14.08
N TYR A 197 -1.67 -10.54 -13.97
CA TYR A 197 -0.44 -11.21 -13.57
C TYR A 197 0.37 -11.56 -14.82
N GLN A 198 1.64 -11.16 -14.82
CA GLN A 198 2.60 -11.47 -15.88
C GLN A 198 3.68 -12.36 -15.28
N PRO A 199 3.66 -13.66 -15.52
CA PRO A 199 4.84 -14.49 -15.25
C PRO A 199 5.97 -14.04 -16.19
N GLU A 200 7.21 -14.03 -15.68
CA GLU A 200 8.34 -13.77 -16.57
C GLU A 200 8.38 -14.74 -17.75
#